data_6cde035bc527fb70c9183c0f5fc647e8
#
_entry.id   6cde035bc527fb70c9183c0f5fc647e8
#
_cell.length_a   1.000
_cell.length_b   1.000
_cell.length_c   1.000
_cell.angle_alpha   90.00
_cell.angle_beta   90.00
_cell.angle_gamma   90.00
#
_symmetry.space_group_name_H-M   'P 1'
#
loop_
_entity.id
_entity.type
_entity.pdbx_description
1 polymer ?
#
loop_
_entity_poly.entity_id
_entity_poly.type
_entity_poly.pdbx_seq_one_letter_code
_entity_poly.pdbx_strand_id
1 'polypeptide(L)'
;MSYQFPDNLNYADTHEYVLEENGLLKIGVSEFAIDQLGDIVFVELADQGATLEKGETFGTIESVKAVEEVYLPFSGEIVSVNENVIDNPELLQNDPIGDGWLVILKPESKASIADLMTSEAYKSKVMPN
;
A
#
# COMPACT_ATOMS: atom_id res chain seq x y z
N MET A 1 9.43 15.10 -12.81
CA MET A 1 9.72 14.19 -11.71
C MET A 1 9.34 12.76 -12.07
N SER A 2 10.20 11.83 -11.78
CA SER A 2 9.92 10.44 -12.11
C SER A 2 9.68 9.62 -10.84
N TYR A 3 8.76 8.68 -10.95
CA TYR A 3 8.41 7.77 -9.86
C TYR A 3 8.89 6.38 -10.22
N GLN A 4 9.12 5.57 -9.21
CA GLN A 4 9.52 4.19 -9.42
C GLN A 4 8.28 3.30 -9.50
N PHE A 5 8.29 2.39 -10.47
CA PHE A 5 7.23 1.41 -10.66
C PHE A 5 7.90 0.05 -10.84
N PRO A 6 8.43 -0.53 -9.75
CA PRO A 6 9.16 -1.81 -9.88
C PRO A 6 8.33 -2.89 -10.54
N ASP A 7 8.96 -3.65 -11.40
CA ASP A 7 8.27 -4.68 -12.19
C ASP A 7 7.67 -5.80 -11.34
N ASN A 8 8.20 -6.01 -10.15
CA ASN A 8 7.73 -7.08 -9.27
C ASN A 8 6.53 -6.70 -8.42
N LEU A 9 5.99 -5.49 -8.59
CA LEU A 9 4.82 -5.04 -7.85
C LEU A 9 3.59 -5.07 -8.73
N ASN A 10 2.44 -5.33 -8.10
CA ASN A 10 1.14 -5.19 -8.72
C ASN A 10 0.37 -4.12 -7.95
N TYR A 11 -0.62 -3.50 -8.58
CA TYR A 11 -1.29 -2.34 -8.00
C TYR A 11 -2.80 -2.46 -8.07
N ALA A 12 -3.45 -2.03 -6.98
CA ALA A 12 -4.90 -1.88 -6.95
C ALA A 12 -5.30 -0.53 -7.55
N ASP A 13 -6.56 -0.41 -7.95
CA ASP A 13 -7.09 0.85 -8.48
C ASP A 13 -6.95 2.01 -7.51
N THR A 14 -6.93 1.72 -6.22
CA THR A 14 -6.84 2.73 -5.17
C THR A 14 -5.42 3.03 -4.75
N HIS A 15 -4.44 2.61 -5.57
CA HIS A 15 -3.02 2.96 -5.46
C HIS A 15 -2.19 2.14 -4.47
N GLU A 16 -2.76 1.09 -3.87
CA GLU A 16 -1.95 0.21 -3.03
C GLU A 16 -1.13 -0.71 -3.91
N TYR A 17 0.14 -0.93 -3.54
CA TYR A 17 0.94 -1.94 -4.21
C TYR A 17 0.93 -3.24 -3.41
N VAL A 18 1.16 -4.34 -4.10
CA VAL A 18 1.21 -5.65 -3.49
C VAL A 18 2.45 -6.38 -3.99
N LEU A 19 3.20 -6.95 -3.05
CA LEU A 19 4.34 -7.80 -3.36
C LEU A 19 4.12 -9.13 -2.67
N GLU A 20 4.02 -10.21 -3.45
CA GLU A 20 3.83 -11.53 -2.88
C GLU A 20 5.17 -12.16 -2.54
N GLU A 21 5.32 -12.64 -1.29
CA GLU A 21 6.52 -13.33 -0.84
C GLU A 21 6.09 -14.49 0.04
N ASN A 22 6.44 -15.70 -0.37
CA ASN A 22 6.16 -16.91 0.43
C ASN A 22 4.69 -17.04 0.84
N GLY A 23 3.79 -16.67 -0.05
CA GLY A 23 2.36 -16.79 0.21
C GLY A 23 1.77 -15.64 1.01
N LEU A 24 2.58 -14.70 1.45
CA LEU A 24 2.12 -13.52 2.16
C LEU A 24 2.18 -12.31 1.24
N LEU A 25 1.39 -11.29 1.54
CA LEU A 25 1.33 -10.10 0.71
C LEU A 25 1.82 -8.89 1.49
N LYS A 26 2.90 -8.28 1.02
CA LYS A 26 3.37 -7.02 1.57
C LYS A 26 2.65 -5.90 0.84
N ILE A 27 1.98 -5.03 1.57
CA ILE A 27 1.11 -4.01 1.01
C ILE A 27 1.55 -2.63 1.47
N GLY A 28 1.61 -1.71 0.53
CA GLY A 28 1.90 -0.32 0.80
C GLY A 28 1.22 0.56 -0.22
N VAL A 29 1.62 1.82 -0.29
CA VAL A 29 1.01 2.80 -1.21
C VAL A 29 2.07 3.25 -2.20
N SER A 30 1.65 3.44 -3.46
CA SER A 30 2.58 3.81 -4.52
C SER A 30 3.28 5.13 -4.25
N GLU A 31 4.47 5.27 -4.81
CA GLU A 31 5.23 6.51 -4.69
C GLU A 31 4.44 7.68 -5.27
N PHE A 32 3.76 7.44 -6.39
CA PHE A 32 2.93 8.47 -7.02
C PHE A 32 1.85 8.99 -6.05
N ALA A 33 1.12 8.08 -5.40
CA ALA A 33 0.02 8.48 -4.52
C ALA A 33 0.54 9.21 -3.28
N ILE A 34 1.67 8.77 -2.73
CA ILE A 34 2.26 9.45 -1.57
C ILE A 34 2.67 10.87 -1.96
N ASP A 35 3.26 11.03 -3.13
CA ASP A 35 3.69 12.36 -3.58
C ASP A 35 2.49 13.29 -3.76
N GLN A 36 1.36 12.76 -4.23
CA GLN A 36 0.15 13.56 -4.41
C GLN A 36 -0.41 14.05 -3.07
N LEU A 37 -0.17 13.32 -2.00
CA LEU A 37 -0.64 13.72 -0.68
C LEU A 37 0.18 14.86 -0.08
N GLY A 38 1.46 14.94 -0.42
CA GLY A 38 2.35 15.94 0.14
C GLY A 38 2.94 15.47 1.46
N ASP A 39 3.17 16.39 2.39
CA ASP A 39 3.81 16.07 3.66
C ASP A 39 2.95 15.19 4.55
N ILE A 40 3.41 13.99 4.83
CA ILE A 40 2.69 13.02 5.64
C ILE A 40 2.96 13.31 7.12
N VAL A 41 1.88 13.46 7.90
CA VAL A 41 2.00 13.82 9.31
C VAL A 41 1.50 12.75 10.27
N PHE A 42 0.69 11.80 9.79
CA PHE A 42 0.13 10.79 10.67
C PHE A 42 -0.27 9.56 9.87
N VAL A 43 0.00 8.38 10.45
CA VAL A 43 -0.41 7.10 9.85
C VAL A 43 -1.07 6.26 10.92
N GLU A 44 -2.25 5.74 10.62
CA GLU A 44 -2.97 4.84 11.50
C GLU A 44 -3.23 3.55 10.74
N LEU A 45 -2.96 2.42 11.36
CA LEU A 45 -3.11 1.12 10.72
C LEU A 45 -3.92 0.18 11.61
N ALA A 46 -4.60 -0.79 10.97
CA ALA A 46 -5.33 -1.82 11.69
C ALA A 46 -4.38 -2.61 12.57
N ASP A 47 -4.93 -3.23 13.61
CA ASP A 47 -4.11 -4.01 14.54
C ASP A 47 -3.62 -5.31 13.93
N GLN A 48 -2.45 -5.73 14.37
CA GLN A 48 -1.95 -7.06 14.02
C GLN A 48 -2.95 -8.08 14.54
N GLY A 49 -3.28 -9.04 13.70
CA GLY A 49 -4.27 -10.05 14.04
C GLY A 49 -5.67 -9.77 13.54
N ALA A 50 -5.92 -8.55 13.05
CA ALA A 50 -7.23 -8.20 12.51
C ALA A 50 -7.51 -8.98 11.23
N THR A 51 -8.74 -9.46 11.08
CA THR A 51 -9.19 -10.11 9.86
C THR A 51 -10.14 -9.16 9.16
N LEU A 52 -9.83 -8.84 7.90
CA LEU A 52 -10.59 -7.85 7.13
C LEU A 52 -10.95 -8.41 5.77
N GLU A 53 -11.98 -7.83 5.18
CA GLU A 53 -12.45 -8.22 3.85
C GLU A 53 -11.83 -7.34 2.76
N LYS A 54 -11.76 -7.87 1.55
CA LYS A 54 -11.34 -7.08 0.41
C LYS A 54 -12.19 -5.82 0.32
N GLY A 55 -11.52 -4.69 0.13
CA GLY A 55 -12.20 -3.39 0.03
C GLY A 55 -12.40 -2.67 1.34
N GLU A 56 -12.16 -3.35 2.47
CA GLU A 56 -12.24 -2.66 3.75
C GLU A 56 -10.99 -1.82 3.98
N THR A 57 -11.15 -0.73 4.71
CA THR A 57 -10.04 0.12 5.10
C THR A 57 -9.16 -0.61 6.10
N PHE A 58 -7.86 -0.63 5.84
CA PHE A 58 -6.91 -1.16 6.83
C PHE A 58 -6.05 -0.05 7.44
N GLY A 59 -6.34 1.20 7.11
CA GLY A 59 -5.62 2.30 7.71
C GLY A 59 -5.94 3.63 7.05
N THR A 60 -5.36 4.69 7.62
CA THR A 60 -5.47 6.04 7.08
C THR A 60 -4.10 6.69 7.05
N ILE A 61 -3.90 7.55 6.06
CA ILE A 61 -2.68 8.34 5.94
C ILE A 61 -3.13 9.78 5.91
N GLU A 62 -2.61 10.57 6.85
CA GLU A 62 -2.97 11.98 6.95
C GLU A 62 -1.80 12.85 6.54
N SER A 63 -2.05 13.78 5.63
CA SER A 63 -1.06 14.77 5.22
C SER A 63 -1.52 16.14 5.72
N VAL A 64 -0.68 17.15 5.49
CA VAL A 64 -1.05 18.51 5.90
C VAL A 64 -2.28 19.03 5.17
N LYS A 65 -2.65 18.43 4.02
CA LYS A 65 -3.76 18.92 3.21
C LYS A 65 -4.93 17.96 3.09
N ALA A 66 -4.77 16.68 3.45
CA ALA A 66 -5.81 15.68 3.18
C ALA A 66 -5.68 14.47 4.07
N VAL A 67 -6.76 13.68 4.15
CA VAL A 67 -6.77 12.39 4.80
C VAL A 67 -7.20 11.37 3.76
N GLU A 68 -6.41 10.30 3.60
CA GLU A 68 -6.70 9.25 2.64
C GLU A 68 -6.81 7.91 3.36
N GLU A 69 -7.80 7.12 2.96
CA GLU A 69 -7.94 5.77 3.49
C GLU A 69 -7.23 4.80 2.56
N VAL A 70 -6.69 3.73 3.13
CA VAL A 70 -6.06 2.67 2.35
C VAL A 70 -6.87 1.40 2.49
N TYR A 71 -7.07 0.72 1.36
CA TYR A 71 -8.00 -0.40 1.25
C TYR A 71 -7.28 -1.70 0.95
N LEU A 72 -7.79 -2.80 1.53
CA LEU A 72 -7.20 -4.12 1.26
C LEU A 72 -7.58 -4.61 -0.13
N PRO A 73 -6.59 -5.02 -0.92
CA PRO A 73 -6.88 -5.60 -2.24
C PRO A 73 -7.35 -7.04 -2.17
N PHE A 74 -7.19 -7.71 -1.03
CA PHE A 74 -7.63 -9.08 -0.81
C PHE A 74 -8.08 -9.25 0.63
N SER A 75 -9.05 -10.15 0.85
CA SER A 75 -9.47 -10.50 2.21
C SER A 75 -8.38 -11.31 2.90
N GLY A 76 -8.22 -11.13 4.21
CA GLY A 76 -7.24 -11.90 4.95
C GLY A 76 -6.95 -11.34 6.32
N GLU A 77 -5.92 -11.90 6.94
CA GLU A 77 -5.49 -11.52 8.27
C GLU A 77 -4.23 -10.64 8.21
N ILE A 78 -4.24 -9.55 8.96
CA ILE A 78 -3.05 -8.70 9.11
C ILE A 78 -2.09 -9.41 10.03
N VAL A 79 -1.01 -9.95 9.48
CA VAL A 79 -0.05 -10.70 10.29
C VAL A 79 1.12 -9.85 10.77
N SER A 80 1.32 -8.69 10.16
CA SER A 80 2.37 -7.78 10.59
C SER A 80 2.00 -6.35 10.24
N VAL A 81 2.36 -5.42 11.10
CA VAL A 81 2.11 -3.99 10.91
C VAL A 81 3.46 -3.29 11.02
N ASN A 82 3.72 -2.36 10.11
CA ASN A 82 4.99 -1.65 10.14
C ASN A 82 4.92 -0.50 11.15
N GLU A 83 5.36 -0.78 12.37
CA GLU A 83 5.35 0.23 13.43
C GLU A 83 6.22 1.43 13.10
N ASN A 84 7.23 1.23 12.26
CA ASN A 84 8.15 2.33 11.93
C ASN A 84 7.46 3.46 11.19
N VAL A 85 6.47 3.17 10.33
CA VAL A 85 5.76 4.25 9.63
C VAL A 85 4.77 4.95 10.57
N ILE A 86 4.30 4.27 11.61
CA ILE A 86 3.44 4.90 12.60
C ILE A 86 4.27 5.86 13.44
N ASP A 87 5.43 5.41 13.88
CA ASP A 87 6.32 6.23 14.71
C ASP A 87 6.98 7.35 13.91
N ASN A 88 7.18 7.12 12.61
CA ASN A 88 7.89 8.05 11.76
C ASN A 88 7.22 8.13 10.39
N PRO A 89 6.08 8.85 10.29
CA PRO A 89 5.30 8.89 9.05
C PRO A 89 6.06 9.35 7.81
N GLU A 90 7.13 10.11 7.98
CA GLU A 90 7.90 10.58 6.83
C GLU A 90 8.61 9.47 6.08
N LEU A 91 8.66 8.24 6.65
CA LEU A 91 9.18 7.10 5.92
C LEU A 91 8.38 6.84 4.65
N LEU A 92 7.08 7.18 4.66
CA LEU A 92 6.27 7.02 3.46
C LEU A 92 6.74 7.94 2.34
N GLN A 93 7.23 9.13 2.68
CA GLN A 93 7.72 10.05 1.68
C GLN A 93 9.12 9.66 1.20
N ASN A 94 9.94 9.18 2.13
CA ASN A 94 11.33 8.90 1.83
C ASN A 94 11.53 7.58 1.09
N ASP A 95 10.73 6.57 1.46
CA ASP A 95 10.93 5.23 0.91
C ASP A 95 9.63 4.41 0.95
N PRO A 96 8.61 4.83 0.20
CA PRO A 96 7.30 4.18 0.28
C PRO A 96 7.30 2.71 -0.13
N ILE A 97 8.22 2.31 -1.00
CA ILE A 97 8.26 0.93 -1.50
C ILE A 97 9.14 0.05 -0.64
N GLY A 98 10.23 0.59 -0.12
CA GLY A 98 11.16 -0.18 0.73
C GLY A 98 10.72 -0.19 2.17
N ASP A 99 11.31 0.67 2.99
CA ASP A 99 11.03 0.70 4.43
C ASP A 99 9.63 1.21 4.77
N GLY A 100 8.95 1.83 3.82
CA GLY A 100 7.63 2.42 4.04
C GLY A 100 6.44 1.51 3.76
N TRP A 101 6.63 0.19 3.73
CA TRP A 101 5.51 -0.72 3.58
C TRP A 101 4.57 -0.55 4.78
N LEU A 102 3.30 -0.91 4.61
CA LEU A 102 2.30 -0.69 5.66
C LEU A 102 1.97 -1.94 6.46
N VAL A 103 1.50 -2.99 5.78
CA VAL A 103 1.11 -4.23 6.45
C VAL A 103 1.54 -5.43 5.63
N ILE A 104 1.59 -6.59 6.31
CA ILE A 104 1.74 -7.87 5.63
C ILE A 104 0.46 -8.65 5.88
N LEU A 105 -0.16 -9.11 4.81
CA LEU A 105 -1.44 -9.79 4.85
C LEU A 105 -1.27 -11.27 4.53
N LYS A 106 -1.92 -12.12 5.33
CA LYS A 106 -2.07 -13.53 5.01
C LYS A 106 -3.42 -13.66 4.32
N PRO A 107 -3.46 -13.87 3.00
CA PRO A 107 -4.73 -13.88 2.30
C PRO A 107 -5.58 -15.07 2.72
N GLU A 108 -6.90 -14.86 2.75
CA GLU A 108 -7.86 -15.86 3.18
C GLU A 108 -7.85 -17.08 2.25
N SER A 109 -7.62 -16.82 0.97
CA SER A 109 -7.49 -17.87 -0.02
C SER A 109 -6.35 -17.47 -0.95
N LYS A 110 -5.99 -18.35 -1.90
CA LYS A 110 -4.92 -18.03 -2.82
C LYS A 110 -5.24 -16.71 -3.53
N ALA A 111 -4.36 -15.74 -3.38
CA ALA A 111 -4.56 -14.43 -3.96
C ALA A 111 -4.32 -14.45 -5.46
N SER A 112 -5.25 -13.83 -6.20
CA SER A 112 -5.14 -13.72 -7.65
C SER A 112 -4.44 -12.40 -7.98
N ILE A 113 -3.12 -12.37 -7.76
CA ILE A 113 -2.33 -11.16 -8.00
C ILE A 113 -2.50 -10.66 -9.43
N ALA A 114 -2.69 -11.58 -10.38
CA ALA A 114 -2.87 -11.22 -11.79
C ALA A 114 -4.14 -10.40 -12.04
N ASP A 115 -5.08 -10.38 -11.09
CA ASP A 115 -6.28 -9.56 -11.21
C ASP A 115 -5.99 -8.08 -10.95
N LEU A 116 -4.83 -7.79 -10.36
CA LEU A 116 -4.41 -6.42 -10.12
C LEU A 116 -3.66 -5.90 -11.35
N MET A 117 -3.47 -4.59 -11.42
CA MET A 117 -2.70 -4.01 -12.51
C MET A 117 -1.23 -4.37 -12.39
N THR A 118 -0.58 -4.59 -13.54
CA THR A 118 0.87 -4.70 -13.57
C THR A 118 1.44 -3.30 -13.29
N SER A 119 2.73 -3.24 -12.98
CA SER A 119 3.38 -1.95 -12.76
C SER A 119 3.30 -1.08 -14.02
N GLU A 120 3.41 -1.68 -15.19
CA GLU A 120 3.32 -0.93 -16.45
C GLU A 120 1.92 -0.38 -16.67
N ALA A 121 0.89 -1.18 -16.41
CA ALA A 121 -0.49 -0.73 -16.55
C ALA A 121 -0.80 0.39 -15.58
N TYR A 122 -0.34 0.27 -14.34
CA TYR A 122 -0.55 1.30 -13.34
C TYR A 122 0.17 2.59 -13.73
N LYS A 123 1.41 2.48 -14.19
CA LYS A 123 2.17 3.63 -14.63
C LYS A 123 1.44 4.38 -15.73
N SER A 124 0.89 3.63 -16.70
CA SER A 124 0.14 4.24 -17.80
C SER A 124 -1.11 4.96 -17.32
N LYS A 125 -1.73 4.43 -16.26
CA LYS A 125 -2.93 5.03 -15.70
C LYS A 125 -2.64 6.35 -15.01
N VAL A 126 -1.57 6.42 -14.22
CA VAL A 126 -1.28 7.61 -13.42
C VAL A 126 -0.37 8.61 -14.12
N MET A 127 0.38 8.16 -15.11
CA MET A 127 1.30 9.01 -15.87
C MET A 127 1.00 8.88 -17.36
N PRO A 128 -0.23 9.20 -17.79
CA PRO A 128 -0.58 9.08 -19.20
C PRO A 128 0.15 10.15 -19.99
N ASN A 129 0.77 9.72 -21.08
CA ASN A 129 1.34 10.74 -21.89
C ASN A 129 1.84 10.25 -23.18
#